data_b183b759f760e408adb8acc47efcd5f6
#
_entry.id   b183b759f760e408adb8acc47efcd5f6
#
_cell.length_a   1.000
_cell.length_b   1.000
_cell.length_c   1.000
_cell.angle_alpha   90.00
_cell.angle_beta   90.00
_cell.angle_gamma   90.00
#
_symmetry.space_group_name_H-M   'P 1'
#
loop_
_entity.id
_entity.type
_entity.pdbx_description
1 polymer ?
#
loop_
_entity_poly.entity_id
_entity_poly.type
_entity_poly.pdbx_seq_one_letter_code
_entity_poly.pdbx_strand_id
1 'polypeptide(L)'
;MKRIALITGATSGIGKAIAELLAKQNYKLIICGRRQNILDELKTQLSVFTEIFSLTFDVRKKEEVENAINSLPEDWKNIDILINNAGNAHGLDPISEGNSDDWDAMMDGNVKGLLYVSQPIIKIMKERNSGHIVNISSVAARQTYANGVVYCASKRAVDVISEGMRIELTEFGIKVTNIQPGAVETDFSKIRFKGDEERAATVYAGYDALQAEDIADAISYCVNAPDRVSIAELCIYPKAQAEPRMIYKK
;
A
#
# COMPACT_ATOMS: atom_id res chain seq x y z
N MET A 1 -14.45 19.80 8.48
CA MET A 1 -13.92 19.59 7.10
C MET A 1 -13.82 18.11 6.80
N LYS A 2 -13.90 17.68 5.53
CA LYS A 2 -13.65 16.28 5.16
C LYS A 2 -12.17 15.96 5.33
N ARG A 3 -11.85 14.77 5.83
CA ARG A 3 -10.46 14.29 5.93
C ARG A 3 -9.89 13.99 4.56
N ILE A 4 -8.62 14.30 4.33
CA ILE A 4 -7.91 14.04 3.07
C ILE A 4 -7.06 12.79 3.22
N ALA A 5 -7.26 11.82 2.31
CA ALA A 5 -6.44 10.62 2.23
C ALA A 5 -5.64 10.58 0.91
N LEU A 6 -4.31 10.43 1.01
CA LEU A 6 -3.42 10.17 -0.12
C LEU A 6 -3.17 8.67 -0.23
N ILE A 7 -3.42 8.10 -1.42
CA ILE A 7 -3.31 6.67 -1.69
C ILE A 7 -2.33 6.45 -2.84
N THR A 8 -1.21 5.79 -2.57
CA THR A 8 -0.28 5.38 -3.63
C THR A 8 -0.68 4.05 -4.25
N GLY A 9 -0.41 3.88 -5.55
CA GLY A 9 -0.80 2.66 -6.27
C GLY A 9 -2.31 2.48 -6.41
N ALA A 10 -3.07 3.57 -6.52
CA ALA A 10 -4.54 3.57 -6.57
C ALA A 10 -5.13 3.01 -7.88
N THR A 11 -4.32 2.69 -8.88
CA THR A 11 -4.80 2.31 -10.22
C THR A 11 -5.25 0.84 -10.34
N SER A 12 -5.07 -0.01 -9.32
CA SER A 12 -5.49 -1.42 -9.34
C SER A 12 -5.49 -2.03 -7.94
N GLY A 13 -6.08 -3.23 -7.82
CA GLY A 13 -6.03 -4.07 -6.63
C GLY A 13 -6.44 -3.35 -5.35
N ILE A 14 -5.67 -3.57 -4.29
CA ILE A 14 -5.94 -3.03 -2.94
C ILE A 14 -6.08 -1.50 -2.96
N GLY A 15 -5.18 -0.79 -3.65
CA GLY A 15 -5.21 0.68 -3.70
C GLY A 15 -6.48 1.23 -4.35
N LYS A 16 -6.99 0.57 -5.40
CA LYS A 16 -8.26 0.93 -6.05
C LYS A 16 -9.44 0.68 -5.11
N ALA A 17 -9.50 -0.50 -4.49
CA ALA A 17 -10.56 -0.85 -3.54
C ALA A 17 -10.61 0.12 -2.34
N ILE A 18 -9.44 0.53 -1.81
CA ILE A 18 -9.35 1.55 -0.75
C ILE A 18 -9.92 2.89 -1.25
N ALA A 19 -9.56 3.33 -2.44
CA ALA A 19 -10.04 4.59 -3.01
C ALA A 19 -11.57 4.57 -3.18
N GLU A 20 -12.12 3.48 -3.69
CA GLU A 20 -13.57 3.28 -3.87
C GLU A 20 -14.32 3.29 -2.54
N LEU A 21 -13.78 2.62 -1.51
CA LEU A 21 -14.41 2.56 -0.18
C LEU A 21 -14.36 3.92 0.52
N LEU A 22 -13.19 4.58 0.57
CA LEU A 22 -13.03 5.85 1.26
C LEU A 22 -13.79 7.00 0.56
N ALA A 23 -13.93 6.95 -0.77
CA ALA A 23 -14.77 7.90 -1.49
C ALA A 23 -16.22 7.86 -1.02
N LYS A 24 -16.78 6.64 -0.84
CA LYS A 24 -18.15 6.43 -0.32
C LYS A 24 -18.29 6.83 1.15
N GLN A 25 -17.19 6.85 1.91
CA GLN A 25 -17.14 7.28 3.31
C GLN A 25 -16.83 8.78 3.48
N ASN A 26 -16.98 9.55 2.40
CA ASN A 26 -16.88 11.02 2.40
C ASN A 26 -15.47 11.59 2.70
N TYR A 27 -14.40 10.83 2.38
CA TYR A 27 -13.03 11.36 2.37
C TYR A 27 -12.77 12.12 1.07
N LYS A 28 -12.03 13.23 1.12
CA LYS A 28 -11.36 13.78 -0.07
C LYS A 28 -10.15 12.89 -0.40
N LEU A 29 -9.93 12.57 -1.67
CA LEU A 29 -8.89 11.62 -2.05
C LEU A 29 -7.85 12.24 -2.98
N ILE A 30 -6.58 11.99 -2.67
CA ILE A 30 -5.46 12.17 -3.59
C ILE A 30 -5.07 10.77 -4.05
N ILE A 31 -5.40 10.45 -5.30
CA ILE A 31 -5.11 9.14 -5.90
C ILE A 31 -3.83 9.23 -6.72
N CYS A 32 -2.86 8.34 -6.42
CA CYS A 32 -1.54 8.39 -7.05
C CYS A 32 -1.20 7.10 -7.78
N GLY A 33 -0.52 7.23 -8.93
CA GLY A 33 -0.08 6.08 -9.72
C GLY A 33 0.75 6.51 -10.93
N ARG A 34 1.18 5.55 -11.74
CA ARG A 34 2.00 5.80 -12.94
C ARG A 34 1.17 5.92 -14.23
N ARG A 35 -0.07 5.41 -14.21
CA ARG A 35 -0.95 5.30 -15.38
C ARG A 35 -1.98 6.42 -15.34
N GLN A 36 -1.67 7.54 -16.03
CA GLN A 36 -2.54 8.72 -16.03
C GLN A 36 -3.96 8.42 -16.51
N ASN A 37 -4.11 7.66 -17.60
CA ASN A 37 -5.42 7.30 -18.14
C ASN A 37 -6.30 6.55 -17.13
N ILE A 38 -5.72 5.61 -16.37
CA ILE A 38 -6.46 4.86 -15.33
C ILE A 38 -6.82 5.77 -14.15
N LEU A 39 -5.93 6.71 -13.78
CA LEU A 39 -6.23 7.70 -12.74
C LEU A 39 -7.37 8.62 -13.17
N ASP A 40 -7.43 9.05 -14.43
CA ASP A 40 -8.48 9.92 -14.95
C ASP A 40 -9.84 9.20 -14.98
N GLU A 41 -9.85 7.93 -15.39
CA GLU A 41 -11.05 7.09 -15.32
C GLU A 41 -11.53 6.91 -13.88
N LEU A 42 -10.63 6.56 -12.96
CA LEU A 42 -10.95 6.38 -11.54
C LEU A 42 -11.42 7.68 -10.91
N LYS A 43 -10.77 8.80 -11.21
CA LYS A 43 -11.19 10.13 -10.78
C LYS A 43 -12.62 10.42 -11.23
N THR A 44 -12.94 10.17 -12.51
CA THR A 44 -14.28 10.37 -13.05
C THR A 44 -15.31 9.53 -12.31
N GLN A 45 -15.01 8.24 -12.08
CA GLN A 45 -15.90 7.31 -11.37
C GLN A 45 -16.16 7.74 -9.92
N LEU A 46 -15.11 8.19 -9.22
CA LEU A 46 -15.22 8.51 -7.78
C LEU A 46 -15.72 9.93 -7.51
N SER A 47 -15.64 10.84 -8.49
CA SER A 47 -16.07 12.24 -8.34
C SER A 47 -17.58 12.39 -8.07
N VAL A 48 -18.36 11.34 -8.30
CA VAL A 48 -19.80 11.32 -7.92
C VAL A 48 -20.02 11.22 -6.41
N PHE A 49 -19.01 10.77 -5.65
CA PHE A 49 -19.09 10.60 -4.20
C PHE A 49 -18.38 11.72 -3.44
N THR A 50 -17.23 12.17 -3.95
CA THR A 50 -16.37 13.13 -3.24
C THR A 50 -15.42 13.85 -4.18
N GLU A 51 -14.67 14.80 -3.63
CA GLU A 51 -13.60 15.50 -4.36
C GLU A 51 -12.37 14.58 -4.54
N ILE A 52 -11.86 14.50 -5.78
CA ILE A 52 -10.72 13.66 -6.14
C ILE A 52 -9.64 14.52 -6.81
N PHE A 53 -8.43 14.43 -6.30
CA PHE A 53 -7.23 14.95 -6.97
C PHE A 53 -6.36 13.77 -7.45
N SER A 54 -5.81 13.86 -8.66
CA SER A 54 -4.94 12.80 -9.20
C SER A 54 -3.52 13.31 -9.36
N LEU A 55 -2.53 12.50 -8.93
CA LEU A 55 -1.11 12.77 -9.10
C LEU A 55 -0.45 11.62 -9.84
N THR A 56 0.23 11.93 -10.93
CA THR A 56 0.97 10.93 -11.71
C THR A 56 2.46 11.02 -11.42
N PHE A 57 3.01 9.97 -10.82
CA PHE A 57 4.43 9.81 -10.57
C PHE A 57 4.80 8.35 -10.33
N ASP A 58 6.09 8.03 -10.48
CA ASP A 58 6.66 6.77 -10.03
C ASP A 58 7.27 6.95 -8.63
N VAL A 59 6.77 6.18 -7.65
CA VAL A 59 7.26 6.26 -6.26
C VAL A 59 8.76 6.00 -6.15
N ARG A 60 9.38 5.28 -7.11
CA ARG A 60 10.81 4.99 -7.15
C ARG A 60 11.67 6.20 -7.47
N LYS A 61 11.08 7.26 -8.01
CA LYS A 61 11.75 8.47 -8.47
C LYS A 61 11.50 9.63 -7.52
N LYS A 62 12.48 9.86 -6.63
CA LYS A 62 12.38 10.87 -5.57
C LYS A 62 11.92 12.24 -6.08
N GLU A 63 12.53 12.74 -7.15
CA GLU A 63 12.22 14.06 -7.70
C GLU A 63 10.79 14.16 -8.25
N GLU A 64 10.28 13.08 -8.89
CA GLU A 64 8.88 13.04 -9.36
C GLU A 64 7.91 13.12 -8.18
N VAL A 65 8.19 12.40 -7.09
CA VAL A 65 7.39 12.41 -5.86
C VAL A 65 7.37 13.81 -5.22
N GLU A 66 8.55 14.41 -5.03
CA GLU A 66 8.68 15.75 -4.43
C GLU A 66 7.93 16.80 -5.26
N ASN A 67 8.12 16.81 -6.57
CA ASN A 67 7.47 17.74 -7.47
C ASN A 67 5.94 17.56 -7.46
N ALA A 68 5.45 16.33 -7.47
CA ALA A 68 4.02 16.02 -7.43
C ALA A 68 3.38 16.49 -6.12
N ILE A 69 3.98 16.20 -4.96
CA ILE A 69 3.45 16.63 -3.66
C ILE A 69 3.49 18.16 -3.53
N ASN A 70 4.58 18.80 -3.96
CA ASN A 70 4.72 20.25 -3.92
C ASN A 70 3.72 20.97 -4.84
N SER A 71 3.26 20.32 -5.91
CA SER A 71 2.27 20.87 -6.85
C SER A 71 0.84 20.87 -6.32
N LEU A 72 0.58 20.25 -5.16
CA LEU A 72 -0.76 20.23 -4.58
C LEU A 72 -1.26 21.65 -4.25
N PRO A 73 -2.51 21.99 -4.61
CA PRO A 73 -3.16 23.22 -4.16
C PRO A 73 -3.26 23.27 -2.63
N GLU A 74 -3.32 24.48 -2.07
CA GLU A 74 -3.31 24.69 -0.60
C GLU A 74 -4.42 23.91 0.14
N ASP A 75 -5.61 23.82 -0.45
CA ASP A 75 -6.77 23.11 0.11
C ASP A 75 -6.62 21.57 0.05
N TRP A 76 -5.55 21.06 -0.60
CA TRP A 76 -5.19 19.65 -0.67
C TRP A 76 -3.95 19.28 0.13
N LYS A 77 -3.20 20.26 0.65
CA LYS A 77 -1.96 20.01 1.40
C LYS A 77 -2.20 19.42 2.80
N ASN A 78 -3.35 19.65 3.40
CA ASN A 78 -3.66 19.16 4.74
C ASN A 78 -4.01 17.66 4.75
N ILE A 79 -3.07 16.84 4.33
CA ILE A 79 -3.24 15.38 4.24
C ILE A 79 -3.37 14.78 5.64
N ASP A 80 -4.51 14.16 5.95
CA ASP A 80 -4.80 13.53 7.23
C ASP A 80 -4.39 12.07 7.27
N ILE A 81 -4.44 11.39 6.12
CA ILE A 81 -4.12 9.96 6.00
C ILE A 81 -3.19 9.76 4.81
N LEU A 82 -2.09 9.06 5.06
CA LEU A 82 -1.21 8.54 4.00
C LEU A 82 -1.36 7.02 3.93
N ILE A 83 -1.69 6.48 2.75
CA ILE A 83 -1.75 5.05 2.51
C ILE A 83 -0.64 4.68 1.51
N ASN A 84 0.46 4.16 2.03
CA ASN A 84 1.58 3.62 1.27
C ASN A 84 1.23 2.21 0.79
N ASN A 85 0.47 2.14 -0.31
CA ASN A 85 0.05 0.89 -0.91
C ASN A 85 0.88 0.52 -2.15
N ALA A 86 1.49 1.47 -2.84
CA ALA A 86 2.34 1.17 -3.99
C ALA A 86 3.45 0.17 -3.62
N GLY A 87 3.50 -0.94 -4.34
CA GLY A 87 4.48 -1.99 -4.12
C GLY A 87 4.37 -3.06 -5.20
N ASN A 88 5.39 -3.89 -5.29
CA ASN A 88 5.47 -4.96 -6.28
C ASN A 88 6.19 -6.20 -5.73
N ALA A 89 6.07 -7.30 -6.47
CA ALA A 89 6.97 -8.44 -6.40
C ALA A 89 7.34 -8.85 -7.82
N HIS A 90 8.56 -9.31 -8.01
CA HIS A 90 9.07 -9.82 -9.26
C HIS A 90 9.82 -11.13 -9.04
N GLY A 91 9.57 -12.10 -9.92
CA GLY A 91 10.19 -13.40 -9.87
C GLY A 91 9.80 -14.26 -8.65
N LEU A 92 10.22 -15.48 -8.69
CA LEU A 92 10.14 -16.48 -7.63
C LEU A 92 11.22 -17.54 -7.89
N ASP A 93 12.47 -17.12 -7.80
CA ASP A 93 13.64 -17.91 -8.18
C ASP A 93 14.59 -18.07 -6.98
N PRO A 94 15.40 -19.13 -6.93
CA PRO A 94 16.46 -19.25 -5.94
C PRO A 94 17.37 -18.01 -5.98
N ILE A 95 17.91 -17.62 -4.83
CA ILE A 95 18.73 -16.40 -4.75
C ILE A 95 19.97 -16.46 -5.65
N SER A 96 20.47 -17.68 -5.96
CA SER A 96 21.58 -17.91 -6.89
C SER A 96 21.24 -17.65 -8.35
N GLU A 97 19.95 -17.61 -8.71
CA GLU A 97 19.45 -17.54 -10.09
C GLU A 97 18.56 -16.30 -10.34
N GLY A 98 18.30 -15.53 -9.28
CA GLY A 98 17.41 -14.38 -9.35
C GLY A 98 17.99 -13.23 -10.18
N ASN A 99 17.09 -12.46 -10.79
CA ASN A 99 17.46 -11.29 -11.60
C ASN A 99 17.64 -10.05 -10.69
N SER A 100 18.79 -9.39 -10.79
CA SER A 100 19.12 -8.19 -10.02
C SER A 100 18.18 -7.01 -10.31
N ASP A 101 17.71 -6.83 -11.54
CA ASP A 101 16.76 -5.77 -11.90
C ASP A 101 15.42 -5.96 -11.17
N ASP A 102 15.00 -7.22 -10.98
CA ASP A 102 13.81 -7.56 -10.19
C ASP A 102 14.01 -7.23 -8.71
N TRP A 103 15.22 -7.46 -8.19
CA TRP A 103 15.56 -7.10 -6.80
C TRP A 103 15.57 -5.59 -6.59
N ASP A 104 16.20 -4.85 -7.50
CA ASP A 104 16.23 -3.39 -7.46
C ASP A 104 14.81 -2.83 -7.56
N ALA A 105 13.97 -3.34 -8.47
CA ALA A 105 12.59 -2.93 -8.61
C ALA A 105 11.76 -3.13 -7.32
N MET A 106 12.00 -4.25 -6.60
CA MET A 106 11.33 -4.51 -5.31
C MET A 106 11.84 -3.59 -4.20
N MET A 107 13.16 -3.39 -4.08
CA MET A 107 13.74 -2.51 -3.06
C MET A 107 13.40 -1.04 -3.31
N ASP A 108 13.50 -0.59 -4.56
CA ASP A 108 13.17 0.78 -4.93
C ASP A 108 11.69 1.09 -4.76
N GLY A 109 10.80 0.16 -5.15
CA GLY A 109 9.35 0.36 -5.05
C GLY A 109 8.83 0.20 -3.62
N ASN A 110 9.15 -0.92 -2.97
CA ASN A 110 8.55 -1.28 -1.69
C ASN A 110 9.18 -0.54 -0.50
N VAL A 111 10.47 -0.18 -0.59
CA VAL A 111 11.23 0.42 0.53
C VAL A 111 11.50 1.89 0.27
N LYS A 112 12.31 2.22 -0.75
CA LYS A 112 12.68 3.62 -1.02
C LYS A 112 11.46 4.45 -1.42
N GLY A 113 10.56 3.90 -2.26
CA GLY A 113 9.36 4.59 -2.71
C GLY A 113 8.43 4.95 -1.55
N LEU A 114 8.26 4.04 -0.59
CA LEU A 114 7.51 4.32 0.63
C LEU A 114 8.15 5.49 1.41
N LEU A 115 9.47 5.49 1.58
CA LEU A 115 10.19 6.55 2.29
C LEU A 115 10.10 7.89 1.54
N TYR A 116 10.25 7.90 0.22
CA TYR A 116 10.18 9.14 -0.58
C TYR A 116 8.80 9.81 -0.49
N VAL A 117 7.73 9.02 -0.51
CA VAL A 117 6.38 9.56 -0.33
C VAL A 117 6.13 9.99 1.11
N SER A 118 6.57 9.19 2.09
CA SER A 118 6.29 9.45 3.50
C SER A 118 7.00 10.72 4.00
N GLN A 119 8.23 10.98 3.60
CA GLN A 119 9.04 12.06 4.15
C GLN A 119 8.39 13.44 4.03
N PRO A 120 7.92 13.91 2.86
CA PRO A 120 7.25 15.20 2.74
C PRO A 120 5.91 15.24 3.47
N ILE A 121 5.15 14.15 3.48
CA ILE A 121 3.84 14.08 4.16
C ILE A 121 4.01 14.11 5.68
N ILE A 122 5.02 13.41 6.21
CA ILE A 122 5.34 13.46 7.65
C ILE A 122 5.65 14.90 8.09
N LYS A 123 6.37 15.69 7.30
CA LYS A 123 6.63 17.11 7.62
C LYS A 123 5.32 17.88 7.78
N ILE A 124 4.40 17.73 6.83
CA ILE A 124 3.07 18.36 6.87
C ILE A 124 2.28 17.91 8.11
N MET A 125 2.28 16.61 8.42
CA MET A 125 1.58 16.06 9.58
C MET A 125 2.19 16.54 10.91
N LYS A 126 3.52 16.66 10.99
CA LYS A 126 4.21 17.17 12.20
C LYS A 126 3.86 18.63 12.50
N GLU A 127 3.80 19.48 11.49
CA GLU A 127 3.41 20.89 11.65
C GLU A 127 2.00 21.04 12.25
N ARG A 128 1.12 20.08 11.98
CA ARG A 128 -0.27 20.03 12.45
C ARG A 128 -0.45 19.23 13.74
N ASN A 129 0.59 18.50 14.20
CA ASN A 129 0.51 17.52 15.30
C ASN A 129 -0.66 16.53 15.12
N SER A 130 -0.88 16.05 13.91
CA SER A 130 -1.98 15.14 13.59
C SER A 130 -1.74 14.44 12.26
N GLY A 131 -2.05 13.14 12.20
CA GLY A 131 -1.98 12.35 10.99
C GLY A 131 -2.12 10.86 11.25
N HIS A 132 -2.31 10.10 10.15
CA HIS A 132 -2.32 8.65 10.22
C HIS A 132 -1.61 8.08 8.98
N ILE A 133 -0.55 7.32 9.18
CA ILE A 133 0.19 6.62 8.11
C ILE A 133 -0.19 5.15 8.14
N VAL A 134 -0.62 4.63 7.00
CA VAL A 134 -0.93 3.20 6.81
C VAL A 134 0.05 2.65 5.77
N ASN A 135 0.87 1.70 6.18
CA ASN A 135 1.82 1.02 5.31
C ASN A 135 1.33 -0.39 4.97
N ILE A 136 1.36 -0.76 3.68
CA ILE A 136 0.98 -2.10 3.23
C ILE A 136 2.24 -2.96 3.14
N SER A 137 2.41 -3.81 4.16
CA SER A 137 3.45 -4.84 4.20
C SER A 137 2.94 -6.17 3.60
N SER A 138 3.19 -7.28 4.25
CA SER A 138 2.73 -8.62 3.89
C SER A 138 3.02 -9.60 5.02
N VAL A 139 2.31 -10.72 5.07
CA VAL A 139 2.69 -11.88 5.90
C VAL A 139 4.09 -12.41 5.53
N ALA A 140 4.57 -12.13 4.32
CA ALA A 140 5.95 -12.41 3.87
C ALA A 140 7.02 -11.69 4.70
N ALA A 141 6.66 -10.61 5.38
CA ALA A 141 7.54 -9.92 6.32
C ALA A 141 7.71 -10.70 7.63
N ARG A 142 6.70 -11.47 8.03
CA ARG A 142 6.72 -12.25 9.28
C ARG A 142 7.50 -13.55 9.16
N GLN A 143 7.39 -14.20 8.00
CA GLN A 143 8.05 -15.48 7.75
C GLN A 143 8.57 -15.52 6.32
N THR A 144 9.89 -15.71 6.21
CA THR A 144 10.58 -15.84 4.93
C THR A 144 10.29 -17.21 4.31
N TYR A 145 10.21 -17.26 2.98
CA TYR A 145 10.03 -18.50 2.22
C TYR A 145 11.04 -18.61 1.06
N ALA A 146 11.31 -19.83 0.67
CA ALA A 146 12.22 -20.11 -0.44
C ALA A 146 11.78 -19.42 -1.74
N ASN A 147 12.72 -18.99 -2.54
CA ASN A 147 12.56 -18.30 -3.82
C ASN A 147 11.92 -16.89 -3.73
N GLY A 148 11.48 -16.46 -2.54
CA GLY A 148 10.88 -15.13 -2.31
C GLY A 148 11.72 -14.24 -1.40
N VAL A 149 13.00 -14.53 -1.22
CA VAL A 149 13.86 -13.93 -0.19
C VAL A 149 13.89 -12.40 -0.28
N VAL A 150 14.09 -11.84 -1.47
CA VAL A 150 14.20 -10.38 -1.64
C VAL A 150 12.85 -9.68 -1.43
N TYR A 151 11.75 -10.29 -1.90
CA TYR A 151 10.42 -9.78 -1.57
C TYR A 151 10.17 -9.78 -0.06
N CYS A 152 10.47 -10.90 0.63
CA CYS A 152 10.34 -11.00 2.08
C CYS A 152 11.19 -9.93 2.79
N ALA A 153 12.44 -9.73 2.36
CA ALA A 153 13.33 -8.71 2.88
C ALA A 153 12.76 -7.30 2.70
N SER A 154 12.24 -6.98 1.51
CA SER A 154 11.61 -5.68 1.23
C SER A 154 10.39 -5.42 2.13
N LYS A 155 9.56 -6.45 2.35
CA LYS A 155 8.38 -6.33 3.23
C LYS A 155 8.75 -6.32 4.71
N ARG A 156 9.82 -7.04 5.10
CA ARG A 156 10.37 -6.92 6.46
C ARG A 156 10.93 -5.53 6.74
N ALA A 157 11.56 -4.90 5.73
CA ALA A 157 11.98 -3.51 5.85
C ALA A 157 10.78 -2.57 6.09
N VAL A 158 9.64 -2.79 5.44
CA VAL A 158 8.40 -2.02 5.69
C VAL A 158 7.93 -2.17 7.13
N ASP A 159 7.99 -3.38 7.72
CA ASP A 159 7.64 -3.61 9.13
C ASP A 159 8.54 -2.77 10.06
N VAL A 160 9.86 -2.85 9.87
CA VAL A 160 10.84 -2.10 10.68
C VAL A 160 10.66 -0.59 10.51
N ILE A 161 10.44 -0.12 9.28
CA ILE A 161 10.17 1.30 9.00
C ILE A 161 8.88 1.76 9.69
N SER A 162 7.83 0.93 9.66
CA SER A 162 6.55 1.26 10.30
C SER A 162 6.71 1.36 11.83
N GLU A 163 7.48 0.45 12.42
CA GLU A 163 7.82 0.51 13.85
C GLU A 163 8.62 1.77 14.19
N GLY A 164 9.67 2.07 13.42
CA GLY A 164 10.49 3.27 13.58
C GLY A 164 9.67 4.55 13.45
N MET A 165 8.82 4.65 12.41
CA MET A 165 7.90 5.78 12.25
C MET A 165 6.97 5.93 13.48
N ARG A 166 6.44 4.83 14.03
CA ARG A 166 5.57 4.88 15.21
C ARG A 166 6.31 5.43 16.43
N ILE A 167 7.55 4.98 16.65
CA ILE A 167 8.40 5.46 17.75
C ILE A 167 8.66 6.97 17.62
N GLU A 168 9.04 7.43 16.41
CA GLU A 168 9.45 8.82 16.19
C GLU A 168 8.27 9.81 16.10
N LEU A 169 7.07 9.33 15.72
CA LEU A 169 5.95 10.20 15.38
C LEU A 169 4.84 10.25 16.44
N THR A 170 4.89 9.37 17.44
CA THR A 170 3.89 9.35 18.54
C THR A 170 3.87 10.67 19.31
N GLU A 171 4.99 11.33 19.52
CA GLU A 171 5.06 12.64 20.21
C GLU A 171 4.30 13.76 19.47
N PHE A 172 4.11 13.59 18.14
CA PHE A 172 3.36 14.52 17.29
C PHE A 172 1.90 14.10 17.08
N GLY A 173 1.39 13.14 17.86
CA GLY A 173 0.03 12.64 17.70
C GLY A 173 -0.24 11.93 16.36
N ILE A 174 0.80 11.48 15.64
CA ILE A 174 0.68 10.80 14.37
C ILE A 174 0.64 9.29 14.59
N LYS A 175 -0.42 8.65 14.09
CA LYS A 175 -0.61 7.19 14.17
C LYS A 175 0.09 6.50 13.01
N VAL A 176 0.61 5.30 13.25
CA VAL A 176 1.20 4.47 12.19
C VAL A 176 0.65 3.05 12.31
N THR A 177 0.03 2.59 11.24
CA THR A 177 -0.53 1.24 11.11
C THR A 177 0.20 0.46 10.03
N ASN A 178 0.61 -0.76 10.34
CA ASN A 178 1.20 -1.71 9.40
C ASN A 178 0.18 -2.80 9.08
N ILE A 179 -0.26 -2.88 7.83
CA ILE A 179 -1.18 -3.92 7.35
C ILE A 179 -0.37 -5.04 6.70
N GLN A 180 -0.60 -6.27 7.13
CA GLN A 180 0.13 -7.45 6.68
C GLN A 180 -0.83 -8.45 6.03
N PRO A 181 -1.20 -8.28 4.74
CA PRO A 181 -2.08 -9.20 4.04
C PRO A 181 -1.39 -10.54 3.75
N GLY A 182 -2.18 -11.62 3.82
CA GLY A 182 -1.88 -12.92 3.22
C GLY A 182 -2.09 -12.90 1.71
N ALA A 183 -2.57 -14.01 1.16
CA ALA A 183 -2.84 -14.13 -0.27
C ALA A 183 -4.10 -13.34 -0.64
N VAL A 184 -3.94 -12.24 -1.37
CA VAL A 184 -5.03 -11.40 -1.91
C VAL A 184 -5.09 -11.59 -3.41
N GLU A 185 -6.23 -11.96 -3.96
CA GLU A 185 -6.41 -12.13 -5.40
C GLU A 185 -6.50 -10.76 -6.09
N THR A 186 -5.46 -10.41 -6.80
CA THR A 186 -5.31 -9.16 -7.55
C THR A 186 -4.36 -9.38 -8.73
N ASP A 187 -4.12 -8.36 -9.55
CA ASP A 187 -3.11 -8.40 -10.62
C ASP A 187 -1.66 -8.56 -10.11
N PHE A 188 -1.45 -8.60 -8.79
CA PHE A 188 -0.13 -8.74 -8.18
C PHE A 188 0.63 -9.99 -8.67
N SER A 189 -0.06 -11.13 -8.76
CA SER A 189 0.54 -12.37 -9.25
C SER A 189 0.90 -12.29 -10.73
N LYS A 190 0.10 -11.63 -11.56
CA LYS A 190 0.41 -11.39 -12.99
C LYS A 190 1.67 -10.53 -13.13
N ILE A 191 1.81 -9.47 -12.32
CA ILE A 191 3.00 -8.61 -12.30
C ILE A 191 4.22 -9.42 -11.84
N ARG A 192 4.09 -10.21 -10.78
CA ARG A 192 5.15 -11.05 -10.23
C ARG A 192 5.70 -12.02 -11.26
N PHE A 193 4.84 -12.62 -12.05
CA PHE A 193 5.22 -13.59 -13.07
C PHE A 193 5.34 -12.98 -14.48
N LYS A 194 5.49 -11.66 -14.59
CA LYS A 194 5.79 -10.93 -15.85
C LYS A 194 4.77 -11.22 -16.96
N GLY A 195 3.50 -11.42 -16.61
CA GLY A 195 2.39 -11.66 -17.53
C GLY A 195 2.10 -13.15 -17.81
N ASP A 196 2.78 -14.07 -17.12
CA ASP A 196 2.42 -15.50 -17.14
C ASP A 196 1.10 -15.71 -16.38
N GLU A 197 0.01 -15.68 -17.14
CA GLU A 197 -1.35 -15.78 -16.59
C GLU A 197 -1.66 -17.17 -16.05
N GLU A 198 -1.11 -18.24 -16.68
CA GLU A 198 -1.32 -19.61 -16.19
C GLU A 198 -0.68 -19.79 -14.82
N ARG A 199 0.57 -19.38 -14.67
CA ARG A 199 1.27 -19.42 -13.40
C ARG A 199 0.60 -18.53 -12.35
N ALA A 200 0.12 -17.33 -12.72
CA ALA A 200 -0.61 -16.44 -11.84
C ALA A 200 -1.91 -17.05 -11.32
N ALA A 201 -2.68 -17.73 -12.18
CA ALA A 201 -3.93 -18.39 -11.82
C ALA A 201 -3.74 -19.55 -10.82
N THR A 202 -2.61 -20.29 -10.90
CA THR A 202 -2.31 -21.39 -9.98
C THR A 202 -2.14 -20.95 -8.52
N VAL A 203 -1.81 -19.67 -8.30
CA VAL A 203 -1.59 -19.13 -6.94
C VAL A 203 -2.85 -19.24 -6.10
N TYR A 204 -4.00 -18.92 -6.70
CA TYR A 204 -5.29 -18.83 -6.00
C TYR A 204 -6.18 -20.07 -6.21
N ALA A 205 -5.74 -21.04 -7.01
CA ALA A 205 -6.52 -22.23 -7.29
C ALA A 205 -6.75 -23.10 -6.04
N GLY A 206 -8.00 -23.55 -5.81
CA GLY A 206 -8.37 -24.52 -4.80
C GLY A 206 -8.63 -23.95 -3.39
N TYR A 207 -8.76 -22.63 -3.24
CA TYR A 207 -9.20 -22.00 -1.99
C TYR A 207 -9.75 -20.59 -2.25
N ASP A 208 -10.50 -20.06 -1.27
CA ASP A 208 -11.00 -18.69 -1.30
C ASP A 208 -9.90 -17.76 -0.79
N ALA A 209 -9.23 -17.04 -1.70
CA ALA A 209 -8.26 -16.00 -1.37
C ALA A 209 -8.98 -14.75 -0.85
N LEU A 210 -8.25 -13.90 -0.10
CA LEU A 210 -8.75 -12.56 0.21
C LEU A 210 -8.97 -11.76 -1.09
N GLN A 211 -9.98 -10.90 -1.07
CA GLN A 211 -10.21 -9.92 -2.11
C GLN A 211 -9.64 -8.56 -1.69
N ALA A 212 -9.44 -7.66 -2.65
CA ALA A 212 -8.92 -6.33 -2.38
C ALA A 212 -9.81 -5.55 -1.40
N GLU A 213 -11.10 -5.78 -1.45
CA GLU A 213 -12.14 -5.21 -0.59
C GLU A 213 -11.97 -5.61 0.88
N ASP A 214 -11.55 -6.84 1.18
CA ASP A 214 -11.30 -7.29 2.56
C ASP A 214 -10.18 -6.47 3.21
N ILE A 215 -9.16 -6.09 2.42
CA ILE A 215 -8.07 -5.26 2.90
C ILE A 215 -8.51 -3.79 3.01
N ALA A 216 -9.34 -3.32 2.09
CA ALA A 216 -9.90 -1.98 2.15
C ALA A 216 -10.77 -1.81 3.41
N ASP A 217 -11.61 -2.78 3.76
CA ASP A 217 -12.42 -2.78 4.98
C ASP A 217 -11.55 -2.75 6.25
N ALA A 218 -10.50 -3.55 6.28
CA ALA A 218 -9.55 -3.56 7.40
C ALA A 218 -8.83 -2.22 7.58
N ILE A 219 -8.44 -1.57 6.48
CA ILE A 219 -7.83 -0.24 6.51
C ILE A 219 -8.86 0.80 6.94
N SER A 220 -10.08 0.73 6.42
CA SER A 220 -11.18 1.60 6.85
C SER A 220 -11.42 1.50 8.35
N TYR A 221 -11.43 0.28 8.92
CA TYR A 221 -11.51 0.09 10.36
C TYR A 221 -10.38 0.80 11.11
N CYS A 222 -9.14 0.69 10.64
CA CYS A 222 -7.98 1.33 11.27
C CYS A 222 -8.06 2.87 11.24
N VAL A 223 -8.39 3.45 10.08
CA VAL A 223 -8.40 4.91 9.91
C VAL A 223 -9.60 5.60 10.56
N ASN A 224 -10.68 4.84 10.82
CA ASN A 224 -11.87 5.31 11.52
C ASN A 224 -11.87 4.97 13.02
N ALA A 225 -10.82 4.31 13.53
CA ALA A 225 -10.70 4.06 14.96
C ALA A 225 -10.68 5.38 15.75
N PRO A 226 -11.25 5.42 16.97
CA PRO A 226 -11.24 6.61 17.83
C PRO A 226 -9.83 7.20 17.96
N ASP A 227 -9.74 8.50 18.11
CA ASP A 227 -8.44 9.21 18.10
C ASP A 227 -7.45 8.66 19.13
N ARG A 228 -7.91 8.29 20.32
CA ARG A 228 -7.11 7.65 21.37
C ARG A 228 -6.63 6.22 21.04
N VAL A 229 -7.09 5.62 19.91
CA VAL A 229 -6.76 4.25 19.52
C VAL A 229 -5.77 4.26 18.37
N SER A 230 -4.63 3.61 18.55
CA SER A 230 -3.64 3.35 17.52
C SER A 230 -3.57 1.84 17.28
N ILE A 231 -3.98 1.39 16.09
CA ILE A 231 -3.84 -0.01 15.66
C ILE A 231 -2.48 -0.12 15.00
N ALA A 232 -1.51 -0.68 15.73
CA ALA A 232 -0.12 -0.71 15.29
C ALA A 232 0.11 -1.68 14.14
N GLU A 233 -0.47 -2.87 14.24
CA GLU A 233 -0.32 -3.93 13.23
C GLU A 233 -1.65 -4.67 13.04
N LEU A 234 -1.92 -5.07 11.81
CA LEU A 234 -3.07 -5.91 11.48
C LEU A 234 -2.67 -6.95 10.44
N CYS A 235 -2.63 -8.21 10.87
CA CYS A 235 -2.30 -9.35 10.03
C CYS A 235 -3.58 -10.06 9.59
N ILE A 236 -3.77 -10.24 8.28
CA ILE A 236 -5.02 -10.74 7.71
C ILE A 236 -4.71 -11.90 6.76
N TYR A 237 -5.25 -13.08 7.06
CA TYR A 237 -5.10 -14.27 6.24
C TYR A 237 -6.42 -14.72 5.62
N PRO A 238 -6.41 -15.31 4.41
CA PRO A 238 -7.52 -16.16 3.99
C PRO A 238 -7.78 -17.26 5.03
N LYS A 239 -9.01 -17.66 5.20
CA LYS A 239 -9.35 -18.75 6.15
C LYS A 239 -8.56 -20.04 5.89
N ALA A 240 -8.21 -20.30 4.64
CA ALA A 240 -7.44 -21.48 4.21
C ALA A 240 -5.93 -21.34 4.39
N GLN A 241 -5.40 -20.15 4.70
CA GLN A 241 -3.97 -19.90 4.81
C GLN A 241 -3.56 -19.79 6.28
N ALA A 242 -2.67 -20.68 6.74
CA ALA A 242 -2.15 -20.65 8.10
C ALA A 242 -0.84 -19.84 8.24
N GLU A 243 -0.02 -19.82 7.19
CA GLU A 243 1.25 -19.10 7.10
C GLU A 243 1.58 -18.78 5.63
N PRO A 244 2.63 -18.01 5.29
CA PRO A 244 2.90 -17.58 3.92
C PRO A 244 2.92 -18.69 2.86
N ARG A 245 3.30 -19.93 3.22
CA ARG A 245 3.39 -21.06 2.29
C ARG A 245 2.46 -22.23 2.62
N MET A 246 1.79 -22.19 3.75
CA MET A 246 0.85 -23.25 4.16
C MET A 246 -0.57 -22.83 3.84
N ILE A 247 -1.10 -23.33 2.73
CA ILE A 247 -2.46 -23.10 2.25
C ILE A 247 -3.14 -24.45 2.08
N TYR A 248 -4.29 -24.65 2.73
CA TYR A 248 -5.13 -25.82 2.57
C TYR A 248 -6.02 -25.66 1.34
N LYS A 249 -5.67 -26.37 0.29
CA LYS A 249 -6.43 -26.39 -0.97
C LYS A 249 -7.44 -27.56 -0.92
N LYS A 250 -8.64 -27.32 -1.47
CA LYS A 250 -9.67 -28.34 -1.67
C LYS A 250 -9.55 -28.93 -3.07
#